data_f94c2042d2f7fdd03e700b83c1948d13
#
_entry.id   f94c2042d2f7fdd03e700b83c1948d13
#
_cell.length_a   1.000
_cell.length_b   1.000
_cell.length_c   1.000
_cell.angle_alpha   90.00
_cell.angle_beta   90.00
_cell.angle_gamma   90.00
#
_symmetry.space_group_name_H-M   'P 1'
#
loop_
_entity.id
_entity.type
_entity.pdbx_description
1 polymer ?
#
loop_
_entity_poly.entity_id
_entity_poly.type
_entity_poly.pdbx_seq_one_letter_code
_entity_poly.pdbx_strand_id
1 'polypeptide(L)'
;ATSIKENLEKEDVIEDIQIASPGFINIYLKKEYLLSYINKIITENKNYGKNNIGNNKKINIEFVSANPTGILHIGHGRGATYGDNLARIMNFSGYDVTNEYYVNDAGNQMNNLGISIKERYKELCGLECNLPENGYHGKEIIDLAKKIYEEYGNQKLESDIEFFKQQGLETLLSQIKKDLDRYRVNFNIFTSEQSIYDKCLVED
;
A
#
# COMPACT_ATOMS: atom_id res chain seq x y z
N ALA A 1 30.31 -18.34 28.98
CA ALA A 1 31.15 -17.64 28.01
C ALA A 1 32.36 -18.48 27.61
N THR A 2 33.12 -19.06 28.60
CA THR A 2 34.36 -19.83 28.33
C THR A 2 34.11 -21.02 27.40
N SER A 3 33.12 -21.88 27.71
CA SER A 3 32.78 -23.04 26.87
C SER A 3 32.36 -22.67 25.42
N ILE A 4 31.71 -21.50 25.24
CA ILE A 4 31.37 -21.00 23.93
C ILE A 4 32.63 -20.58 23.19
N LYS A 5 33.56 -19.85 23.85
CA LYS A 5 34.84 -19.44 23.30
C LYS A 5 35.62 -20.65 22.77
N GLU A 6 35.82 -21.68 23.61
CA GLU A 6 36.58 -22.90 23.29
C GLU A 6 36.03 -23.65 22.06
N ASN A 7 34.73 -23.59 21.81
CA ASN A 7 34.09 -24.18 20.64
C ASN A 7 34.24 -23.31 19.39
N LEU A 8 34.13 -21.98 19.52
CA LEU A 8 34.24 -21.05 18.42
C LEU A 8 35.66 -20.83 17.93
N GLU A 9 36.70 -20.97 18.79
CA GLU A 9 38.12 -20.88 18.42
C GLU A 9 38.56 -21.92 17.39
N LYS A 10 37.75 -22.97 17.19
CA LYS A 10 37.99 -24.01 16.18
C LYS A 10 37.55 -23.64 14.77
N GLU A 11 36.83 -22.52 14.64
CA GLU A 11 36.31 -22.07 13.35
C GLU A 11 37.39 -21.32 12.55
N ASP A 12 37.69 -21.78 11.36
CA ASP A 12 38.77 -21.23 10.52
C ASP A 12 38.61 -19.74 10.16
N VAL A 13 37.39 -19.20 10.28
CA VAL A 13 37.05 -17.80 9.94
C VAL A 13 37.33 -16.82 11.07
N ILE A 14 37.62 -17.32 12.27
CA ILE A 14 37.84 -16.51 13.46
C ILE A 14 39.32 -16.25 13.65
N GLU A 15 39.67 -14.99 13.91
CA GLU A 15 41.01 -14.53 14.23
C GLU A 15 41.25 -14.52 15.73
N ASP A 16 40.30 -13.97 16.52
CA ASP A 16 40.41 -13.87 17.96
C ASP A 16 39.02 -13.82 18.61
N ILE A 17 38.95 -14.26 19.87
CA ILE A 17 37.74 -14.16 20.71
C ILE A 17 38.13 -13.64 22.08
N GLN A 18 37.45 -12.52 22.46
CA GLN A 18 37.67 -11.88 23.77
C GLN A 18 36.38 -11.91 24.59
N ILE A 19 36.50 -12.33 25.87
CA ILE A 19 35.43 -12.26 26.83
C ILE A 19 35.54 -10.92 27.57
N ALA A 20 34.47 -10.13 27.55
CA ALA A 20 34.38 -8.83 28.24
C ALA A 20 33.25 -8.82 29.25
N SER A 21 33.46 -8.10 30.38
CA SER A 21 32.43 -7.93 31.41
C SER A 21 31.24 -7.10 30.85
N PRO A 22 30.00 -7.42 31.26
CA PRO A 22 29.53 -8.44 32.20
C PRO A 22 29.20 -9.81 31.59
N GLY A 23 29.69 -10.16 30.41
CA GLY A 23 29.43 -11.45 29.75
C GLY A 23 29.37 -11.38 28.23
N PHE A 24 29.88 -10.31 27.67
CA PHE A 24 30.01 -10.16 26.19
C PHE A 24 31.12 -11.06 25.63
N ILE A 25 30.89 -11.57 24.44
CA ILE A 25 31.86 -12.30 23.66
C ILE A 25 32.12 -11.47 22.40
N ASN A 26 33.30 -10.88 22.29
CA ASN A 26 33.74 -10.14 21.12
C ASN A 26 34.47 -11.12 20.18
N ILE A 27 33.95 -11.27 18.97
CA ILE A 27 34.50 -12.17 17.93
C ILE A 27 35.14 -11.31 16.86
N TYR A 28 36.43 -11.56 16.58
CA TYR A 28 37.20 -10.92 15.53
C TYR A 28 37.34 -11.91 14.37
N LEU A 29 36.89 -11.48 13.20
CA LEU A 29 36.94 -12.32 11.99
C LEU A 29 38.21 -12.02 11.19
N LYS A 30 38.78 -13.05 10.58
CA LYS A 30 39.93 -12.89 9.68
C LYS A 30 39.59 -11.92 8.53
N LYS A 31 40.53 -11.05 8.23
CA LYS A 31 40.37 -10.04 7.17
C LYS A 31 40.08 -10.66 5.79
N GLU A 32 40.71 -11.76 5.49
CA GLU A 32 40.51 -12.51 4.24
C GLU A 32 39.08 -13.02 4.10
N TYR A 33 38.48 -13.47 5.22
CA TYR A 33 37.08 -13.88 5.27
C TYR A 33 36.13 -12.71 4.98
N LEU A 34 36.37 -11.57 5.59
CA LEU A 34 35.58 -10.36 5.33
C LEU A 34 35.72 -9.89 3.87
N LEU A 35 36.94 -9.90 3.33
CA LEU A 35 37.17 -9.51 1.94
C LEU A 35 36.51 -10.47 0.94
N SER A 36 36.39 -11.76 1.26
CA SER A 36 35.72 -12.73 0.39
C SER A 36 34.23 -12.37 0.17
N TYR A 37 33.58 -11.77 1.17
CA TYR A 37 32.19 -11.31 1.04
C TYR A 37 32.02 -10.13 0.09
N ILE A 38 33.02 -9.29 -0.09
CA ILE A 38 32.98 -8.20 -1.06
C ILE A 38 32.80 -8.77 -2.48
N ASN A 39 33.56 -9.76 -2.85
CA ASN A 39 33.44 -10.44 -4.14
C ASN A 39 32.06 -11.12 -4.29
N LYS A 40 31.56 -11.76 -3.23
CA LYS A 40 30.25 -12.38 -3.21
C LYS A 40 29.14 -11.35 -3.41
N ILE A 41 29.20 -10.21 -2.69
CA ILE A 41 28.23 -9.10 -2.82
C ILE A 41 28.23 -8.57 -4.26
N ILE A 42 29.41 -8.34 -4.85
CA ILE A 42 29.55 -7.84 -6.22
C ILE A 42 28.96 -8.84 -7.22
N THR A 43 29.24 -10.13 -7.07
CA THR A 43 28.77 -11.19 -7.97
C THR A 43 27.26 -11.39 -7.87
N GLU A 44 26.72 -11.49 -6.65
CA GLU A 44 25.28 -11.69 -6.41
C GLU A 44 24.46 -10.42 -6.63
N ASN A 45 25.09 -9.24 -6.50
CA ASN A 45 24.51 -7.94 -6.73
C ASN A 45 23.15 -7.81 -5.99
N LYS A 46 22.07 -7.48 -6.71
CA LYS A 46 20.72 -7.34 -6.16
C LYS A 46 20.12 -8.63 -5.56
N ASN A 47 20.75 -9.78 -5.77
CA ASN A 47 20.31 -11.05 -5.19
C ASN A 47 21.07 -11.40 -3.89
N TYR A 48 22.08 -10.60 -3.50
CA TYR A 48 22.81 -10.85 -2.27
C TYR A 48 21.88 -10.85 -1.04
N GLY A 49 21.96 -11.93 -0.26
CA GLY A 49 21.08 -12.15 0.90
C GLY A 49 19.74 -12.82 0.58
N LYS A 50 19.40 -13.03 -0.71
CA LYS A 50 18.21 -13.77 -1.10
C LYS A 50 18.28 -15.21 -0.60
N ASN A 51 17.16 -15.71 -0.11
CA ASN A 51 17.03 -17.09 0.34
C ASN A 51 15.70 -17.70 -0.11
N ASN A 52 15.44 -18.94 0.20
CA ASN A 52 14.24 -19.67 -0.19
C ASN A 52 13.50 -20.27 1.03
N ILE A 53 13.50 -19.57 2.16
CA ILE A 53 12.78 -19.99 3.38
C ILE A 53 11.28 -20.14 3.10
N GLY A 54 10.73 -19.26 2.24
CA GLY A 54 9.31 -19.27 1.87
C GLY A 54 8.88 -20.44 1.00
N ASN A 55 9.82 -21.11 0.32
CA ASN A 55 9.56 -22.27 -0.55
C ASN A 55 8.36 -22.07 -1.51
N ASN A 56 8.26 -20.90 -2.12
CA ASN A 56 7.16 -20.47 -3.00
C ASN A 56 5.76 -20.56 -2.37
N LYS A 57 5.67 -20.54 -1.03
CA LYS A 57 4.38 -20.48 -0.35
C LYS A 57 3.67 -19.19 -0.72
N LYS A 58 2.43 -19.31 -1.17
CA LYS A 58 1.58 -18.18 -1.54
C LYS A 58 1.14 -17.39 -0.31
N ILE A 59 1.32 -16.08 -0.38
CA ILE A 59 0.92 -15.13 0.66
C ILE A 59 0.15 -14.00 0.00
N ASN A 60 -1.00 -13.64 0.54
CA ASN A 60 -1.71 -12.43 0.18
C ASN A 60 -1.51 -11.39 1.29
N ILE A 61 -1.09 -10.17 0.92
CA ILE A 61 -0.91 -9.05 1.84
C ILE A 61 -1.82 -7.92 1.38
N GLU A 62 -2.86 -7.67 2.16
CA GLU A 62 -3.71 -6.51 1.99
C GLU A 62 -3.17 -5.33 2.82
N PHE A 63 -3.04 -4.16 2.19
CA PHE A 63 -2.59 -2.96 2.89
C PHE A 63 -3.02 -1.67 2.18
N VAL A 64 -2.95 -0.54 2.88
CA VAL A 64 -3.51 0.77 2.52
C VAL A 64 -5.03 0.74 2.53
N SER A 65 -5.67 0.13 1.56
CA SER A 65 -7.12 -0.07 1.42
C SER A 65 -7.96 1.15 1.87
N ALA A 66 -7.50 2.35 1.46
CA ALA A 66 -8.15 3.61 1.79
C ALA A 66 -9.46 3.75 1.00
N ASN A 67 -10.52 4.24 1.65
CA ASN A 67 -11.79 4.49 0.99
C ASN A 67 -11.64 5.49 -0.15
N PRO A 68 -12.22 5.25 -1.33
CA PRO A 68 -12.11 6.12 -2.50
C PRO A 68 -13.03 7.36 -2.38
N THR A 69 -13.08 7.97 -1.19
CA THR A 69 -13.90 9.15 -0.86
C THR A 69 -13.05 10.41 -0.66
N GLY A 70 -11.74 10.32 -0.86
CA GLY A 70 -10.79 11.41 -0.74
C GLY A 70 -9.40 11.05 -1.19
N ILE A 71 -8.45 11.99 -1.05
CA ILE A 71 -7.04 11.80 -1.37
C ILE A 71 -6.29 11.07 -0.25
N LEU A 72 -5.17 10.42 -0.60
CA LEU A 72 -4.29 9.81 0.40
C LEU A 72 -3.62 10.88 1.28
N HIS A 73 -3.45 10.56 2.56
CA HIS A 73 -2.72 11.39 3.52
C HIS A 73 -1.54 10.61 4.13
N ILE A 74 -0.72 11.28 4.94
CA ILE A 74 0.51 10.71 5.53
C ILE A 74 0.27 9.42 6.33
N GLY A 75 -0.90 9.26 6.95
CA GLY A 75 -1.27 8.03 7.65
C GLY A 75 -1.34 6.83 6.73
N HIS A 76 -1.91 7.01 5.51
CA HIS A 76 -1.92 5.97 4.48
C HIS A 76 -0.50 5.66 3.98
N GLY A 77 0.37 6.69 3.86
CA GLY A 77 1.77 6.51 3.49
C GLY A 77 2.55 5.61 4.43
N ARG A 78 2.27 5.66 5.74
CA ARG A 78 2.85 4.74 6.73
C ARG A 78 2.45 3.29 6.46
N GLY A 79 1.15 3.03 6.26
CA GLY A 79 0.64 1.70 5.93
C GLY A 79 1.22 1.17 4.61
N ALA A 80 1.30 2.04 3.60
CA ALA A 80 1.89 1.73 2.30
C ALA A 80 3.37 1.32 2.42
N THR A 81 4.17 2.08 3.17
CA THR A 81 5.58 1.76 3.39
C THR A 81 5.74 0.44 4.11
N TYR A 82 4.94 0.20 5.16
CA TYR A 82 5.04 -1.04 5.93
C TYR A 82 4.68 -2.27 5.10
N GLY A 83 3.53 -2.23 4.40
CA GLY A 83 3.05 -3.35 3.58
C GLY A 83 3.98 -3.67 2.41
N ASP A 84 4.43 -2.65 1.67
CA ASP A 84 5.34 -2.82 0.54
C ASP A 84 6.71 -3.40 0.97
N ASN A 85 7.30 -2.89 2.06
CA ASN A 85 8.57 -3.45 2.56
C ASN A 85 8.40 -4.89 3.05
N LEU A 86 7.31 -5.21 3.76
CA LEU A 86 7.01 -6.58 4.16
C LEU A 86 6.92 -7.51 2.95
N ALA A 87 6.15 -7.11 1.94
CA ALA A 87 6.00 -7.87 0.71
C ALA A 87 7.34 -8.10 -0.01
N ARG A 88 8.17 -7.06 -0.11
CA ARG A 88 9.51 -7.16 -0.73
C ARG A 88 10.42 -8.11 0.04
N ILE A 89 10.46 -8.03 1.38
CA ILE A 89 11.25 -8.91 2.23
C ILE A 89 10.78 -10.37 2.08
N MET A 90 9.47 -10.60 2.09
CA MET A 90 8.92 -11.93 1.92
C MET A 90 9.22 -12.51 0.53
N ASN A 91 9.04 -11.74 -0.54
CA ASN A 91 9.45 -12.14 -1.89
C ASN A 91 10.95 -12.46 -1.96
N PHE A 92 11.77 -11.65 -1.31
CA PHE A 92 13.22 -11.86 -1.25
C PHE A 92 13.60 -13.13 -0.48
N SER A 93 12.75 -13.54 0.45
CA SER A 93 12.88 -14.77 1.23
C SER A 93 12.21 -16.00 0.58
N GLY A 94 11.79 -15.88 -0.69
CA GLY A 94 11.28 -17.01 -1.48
C GLY A 94 9.79 -17.32 -1.31
N TYR A 95 8.99 -16.38 -0.77
CA TYR A 95 7.53 -16.48 -0.82
C TYR A 95 7.01 -15.97 -2.17
N ASP A 96 5.84 -16.45 -2.58
CA ASP A 96 5.06 -15.92 -3.71
C ASP A 96 4.00 -14.97 -3.16
N VAL A 97 4.32 -13.65 -3.17
CA VAL A 97 3.50 -12.64 -2.51
C VAL A 97 2.64 -11.89 -3.50
N THR A 98 1.35 -11.83 -3.21
CA THR A 98 0.37 -10.98 -3.88
C THR A 98 0.05 -9.78 -3.00
N ASN A 99 0.22 -8.56 -3.53
CA ASN A 99 -0.19 -7.33 -2.88
C ASN A 99 -1.62 -7.00 -3.30
N GLU A 100 -2.52 -6.85 -2.35
CA GLU A 100 -3.93 -6.56 -2.58
C GLU A 100 -4.31 -5.20 -1.97
N TYR A 101 -5.08 -4.44 -2.75
CA TYR A 101 -5.77 -3.24 -2.31
C TYR A 101 -7.27 -3.51 -2.33
N TYR A 102 -7.92 -3.46 -1.17
CA TYR A 102 -9.37 -3.57 -1.07
C TYR A 102 -10.01 -2.21 -1.33
N VAL A 103 -10.88 -2.13 -2.33
CA VAL A 103 -11.60 -0.91 -2.71
C VAL A 103 -12.99 -0.99 -2.10
N ASN A 104 -13.23 -0.18 -1.06
CA ASN A 104 -14.54 -0.04 -0.44
C ASN A 104 -15.42 0.90 -1.28
N ASP A 105 -15.94 0.37 -2.38
CA ASP A 105 -16.75 1.09 -3.39
C ASP A 105 -18.27 0.82 -3.26
N ALA A 106 -18.68 0.20 -2.16
CA ALA A 106 -20.08 -0.07 -1.83
C ALA A 106 -20.58 0.74 -0.61
N GLY A 107 -21.89 0.70 -0.37
CA GLY A 107 -22.51 1.20 0.85
C GLY A 107 -22.66 2.73 0.96
N ASN A 108 -22.99 3.19 2.18
CA ASN A 108 -23.41 4.56 2.44
C ASN A 108 -22.35 5.64 2.18
N GLN A 109 -21.06 5.31 2.32
CA GLN A 109 -19.99 6.27 2.05
C GLN A 109 -19.95 6.69 0.58
N MET A 110 -20.14 5.74 -0.31
CA MET A 110 -20.19 6.02 -1.75
C MET A 110 -21.45 6.80 -2.15
N ASN A 111 -22.58 6.52 -1.51
CA ASN A 111 -23.80 7.32 -1.71
C ASN A 111 -23.60 8.77 -1.24
N ASN A 112 -23.00 8.99 -0.07
CA ASN A 112 -22.67 10.32 0.44
C ASN A 112 -21.67 11.04 -0.48
N LEU A 113 -20.72 10.34 -1.06
CA LEU A 113 -19.81 10.90 -2.06
C LEU A 113 -20.58 11.40 -3.29
N GLY A 114 -21.44 10.55 -3.88
CA GLY A 114 -22.27 10.92 -5.03
C GLY A 114 -23.18 12.12 -4.75
N ILE A 115 -23.85 12.15 -3.59
CA ILE A 115 -24.67 13.29 -3.15
C ILE A 115 -23.81 14.56 -3.04
N SER A 116 -22.66 14.48 -2.40
CA SER A 116 -21.78 15.65 -2.21
C SER A 116 -21.31 16.25 -3.52
N ILE A 117 -20.94 15.41 -4.49
CA ILE A 117 -20.54 15.84 -5.82
C ILE A 117 -21.72 16.48 -6.56
N LYS A 118 -22.92 15.85 -6.50
CA LYS A 118 -24.12 16.36 -7.14
C LYS A 118 -24.53 17.73 -6.58
N GLU A 119 -24.49 17.92 -5.27
CA GLU A 119 -24.82 19.20 -4.64
C GLU A 119 -23.83 20.31 -5.03
N ARG A 120 -22.52 20.01 -5.10
CA ARG A 120 -21.51 20.95 -5.61
C ARG A 120 -21.69 21.26 -7.09
N TYR A 121 -22.12 20.28 -7.88
CA TYR A 121 -22.45 20.49 -9.30
C TYR A 121 -23.69 21.39 -9.47
N LYS A 122 -24.75 21.23 -8.67
CA LYS A 122 -25.92 22.12 -8.63
C LYS A 122 -25.52 23.57 -8.34
N GLU A 123 -24.63 23.79 -7.37
CA GLU A 123 -24.10 25.11 -7.01
C GLU A 123 -23.47 25.79 -8.24
N LEU A 124 -22.68 25.05 -9.04
CA LEU A 124 -22.08 25.54 -10.27
C LEU A 124 -23.11 25.85 -11.37
N CYS A 125 -24.25 25.16 -11.35
CA CYS A 125 -25.38 25.43 -12.23
C CYS A 125 -26.27 26.60 -11.77
N GLY A 126 -25.92 27.29 -10.65
CA GLY A 126 -26.68 28.42 -10.10
C GLY A 126 -27.88 28.03 -9.23
N LEU A 127 -27.92 26.78 -8.77
CA LEU A 127 -28.96 26.26 -7.86
C LEU A 127 -28.46 26.25 -6.41
N GLU A 128 -29.38 26.12 -5.46
CA GLU A 128 -29.06 25.99 -4.04
C GLU A 128 -28.30 24.68 -3.77
N CYS A 129 -27.21 24.75 -2.98
CA CYS A 129 -26.40 23.63 -2.56
C CYS A 129 -26.82 23.18 -1.16
N ASN A 130 -27.34 21.96 -1.04
CA ASN A 130 -27.80 21.36 0.20
C ASN A 130 -26.96 20.14 0.57
N LEU A 131 -25.71 20.39 0.99
CA LEU A 131 -24.81 19.31 1.42
C LEU A 131 -25.35 18.63 2.69
N PRO A 132 -25.42 17.29 2.72
CA PRO A 132 -25.81 16.57 3.93
C PRO A 132 -24.75 16.74 5.04
N GLU A 133 -25.17 16.60 6.28
CA GLU A 133 -24.29 16.70 7.46
C GLU A 133 -23.07 15.74 7.34
N ASN A 134 -23.31 14.53 6.83
CA ASN A 134 -22.29 13.51 6.58
C ASN A 134 -21.65 13.61 5.18
N GLY A 135 -21.80 14.76 4.51
CA GLY A 135 -21.25 14.98 3.18
C GLY A 135 -19.75 15.26 3.19
N TYR A 136 -19.14 15.12 2.03
CA TYR A 136 -17.71 15.41 1.82
C TYR A 136 -17.54 16.87 1.38
N HIS A 137 -16.69 17.60 2.11
CA HIS A 137 -16.47 19.04 1.91
C HIS A 137 -15.09 19.35 1.33
N GLY A 138 -14.27 18.34 1.06
CA GLY A 138 -12.91 18.49 0.59
C GLY A 138 -12.79 19.22 -0.75
N LYS A 139 -11.65 19.84 -0.97
CA LYS A 139 -11.38 20.55 -2.23
C LYS A 139 -11.50 19.63 -3.44
N GLU A 140 -11.11 18.37 -3.29
CA GLU A 140 -11.17 17.33 -4.31
C GLU A 140 -12.61 17.12 -4.84
N ILE A 141 -13.62 17.26 -3.98
CA ILE A 141 -15.04 17.15 -4.36
C ILE A 141 -15.48 18.35 -5.19
N ILE A 142 -15.04 19.55 -4.79
CA ILE A 142 -15.30 20.79 -5.52
C ILE A 142 -14.65 20.74 -6.91
N ASP A 143 -13.38 20.32 -6.97
CA ASP A 143 -12.64 20.24 -8.22
C ASP A 143 -13.23 19.18 -9.16
N LEU A 144 -13.74 18.07 -8.61
CA LEU A 144 -14.45 17.05 -9.38
C LEU A 144 -15.78 17.56 -9.93
N ALA A 145 -16.60 18.24 -9.10
CA ALA A 145 -17.83 18.86 -9.57
C ALA A 145 -17.59 19.88 -10.68
N LYS A 146 -16.54 20.69 -10.57
CA LYS A 146 -16.10 21.62 -11.63
C LYS A 146 -15.77 20.89 -12.94
N LYS A 147 -15.00 19.82 -12.85
CA LYS A 147 -14.63 19.02 -14.03
C LYS A 147 -15.87 18.46 -14.74
N ILE A 148 -16.86 17.95 -13.98
CA ILE A 148 -18.12 17.46 -14.54
C ILE A 148 -18.89 18.63 -15.17
N TYR A 149 -18.92 19.79 -14.54
CA TYR A 149 -19.58 20.98 -15.10
C TYR A 149 -18.91 21.49 -16.37
N GLU A 150 -17.58 21.51 -16.42
CA GLU A 150 -16.81 21.89 -17.62
C GLU A 150 -17.11 20.94 -18.81
N GLU A 151 -17.32 19.65 -18.55
CA GLU A 151 -17.59 18.65 -19.57
C GLU A 151 -19.05 18.64 -20.04
N TYR A 152 -20.02 18.78 -19.12
CA TYR A 152 -21.45 18.56 -19.40
C TYR A 152 -22.32 19.83 -19.27
N GLY A 153 -21.79 20.96 -18.77
CA GLY A 153 -22.61 22.15 -18.46
C GLY A 153 -23.76 21.80 -17.51
N ASN A 154 -24.98 22.14 -17.86
CA ASN A 154 -26.19 21.86 -17.07
C ASN A 154 -26.86 20.51 -17.39
N GLN A 155 -26.31 19.73 -18.33
CA GLN A 155 -26.98 18.54 -18.88
C GLN A 155 -27.16 17.39 -17.86
N LYS A 156 -26.40 17.40 -16.76
CA LYS A 156 -26.42 16.35 -15.75
C LYS A 156 -27.22 16.69 -14.49
N LEU A 157 -27.97 17.80 -14.50
CA LEU A 157 -28.81 18.19 -13.35
C LEU A 157 -29.82 17.11 -12.96
N GLU A 158 -30.47 16.50 -13.94
CA GLU A 158 -31.47 15.45 -13.75
C GLU A 158 -30.87 14.03 -13.65
N SER A 159 -29.53 13.90 -13.73
CA SER A 159 -28.88 12.60 -13.57
C SER A 159 -29.05 12.10 -12.12
N ASP A 160 -29.15 10.78 -11.97
CA ASP A 160 -29.21 10.15 -10.66
C ASP A 160 -27.89 10.27 -9.88
N ILE A 161 -27.92 9.87 -8.62
CA ILE A 161 -26.73 9.88 -7.75
C ILE A 161 -25.68 8.91 -8.26
N GLU A 162 -26.10 7.83 -8.91
CA GLU A 162 -25.18 6.79 -9.41
C GLU A 162 -24.19 7.34 -10.43
N PHE A 163 -24.61 8.25 -11.32
CA PHE A 163 -23.71 8.95 -12.23
C PHE A 163 -22.57 9.67 -11.47
N PHE A 164 -22.92 10.47 -10.46
CA PHE A 164 -21.95 11.25 -9.68
C PHE A 164 -21.06 10.35 -8.82
N LYS A 165 -21.62 9.28 -8.27
CA LYS A 165 -20.89 8.25 -7.53
C LYS A 165 -19.82 7.59 -8.39
N GLN A 166 -20.20 7.18 -9.60
CA GLN A 166 -19.27 6.56 -10.56
C GLN A 166 -18.13 7.52 -10.97
N GLN A 167 -18.45 8.76 -11.28
CA GLN A 167 -17.47 9.80 -11.59
C GLN A 167 -16.52 10.06 -10.41
N GLY A 168 -17.04 10.05 -9.20
CA GLY A 168 -16.27 10.17 -7.96
C GLY A 168 -15.30 9.01 -7.80
N LEU A 169 -15.82 7.79 -7.85
CA LEU A 169 -15.04 6.57 -7.71
C LEU A 169 -13.89 6.51 -8.73
N GLU A 170 -14.19 6.66 -10.01
CA GLU A 170 -13.19 6.58 -11.08
C GLU A 170 -12.07 7.61 -10.90
N THR A 171 -12.45 8.86 -10.61
CA THR A 171 -11.47 9.95 -10.48
C THR A 171 -10.59 9.77 -9.24
N LEU A 172 -11.20 9.52 -8.07
CA LEU A 172 -10.45 9.40 -6.81
C LEU A 172 -9.61 8.13 -6.78
N LEU A 173 -10.12 6.99 -7.24
CA LEU A 173 -9.34 5.76 -7.34
C LEU A 173 -8.17 5.89 -8.32
N SER A 174 -8.38 6.57 -9.45
CA SER A 174 -7.29 6.89 -10.40
C SER A 174 -6.22 7.75 -9.74
N GLN A 175 -6.60 8.75 -8.92
CA GLN A 175 -5.65 9.58 -8.18
C GLN A 175 -4.89 8.77 -7.13
N ILE A 176 -5.58 7.93 -6.36
CA ILE A 176 -4.96 7.01 -5.39
C ILE A 176 -3.90 6.14 -6.06
N LYS A 177 -4.23 5.51 -7.19
CA LYS A 177 -3.29 4.68 -7.95
C LYS A 177 -2.05 5.46 -8.41
N LYS A 178 -2.23 6.68 -8.90
CA LYS A 178 -1.13 7.56 -9.31
C LYS A 178 -0.22 7.95 -8.14
N ASP A 179 -0.81 8.26 -6.98
CA ASP A 179 -0.04 8.64 -5.80
C ASP A 179 0.76 7.46 -5.24
N LEU A 180 0.19 6.27 -5.23
CA LEU A 180 0.88 5.04 -4.86
C LEU A 180 2.03 4.71 -5.82
N ASP A 181 1.81 4.85 -7.12
CA ASP A 181 2.87 4.65 -8.13
C ASP A 181 4.03 5.65 -7.94
N ARG A 182 3.73 6.94 -7.75
CA ARG A 182 4.75 7.96 -7.40
C ARG A 182 5.50 7.61 -6.12
N TYR A 183 4.83 7.00 -5.17
CA TYR A 183 5.42 6.52 -3.91
C TYR A 183 6.17 5.18 -4.09
N ARG A 184 6.14 4.59 -5.30
CA ARG A 184 6.75 3.29 -5.69
C ARG A 184 6.17 2.10 -4.93
N VAL A 185 4.91 2.20 -4.56
CA VAL A 185 4.13 1.13 -3.94
C VAL A 185 3.18 0.55 -4.98
N ASN A 186 3.33 -0.73 -5.30
CA ASN A 186 2.59 -1.39 -6.36
C ASN A 186 1.70 -2.50 -5.81
N PHE A 187 0.53 -2.62 -6.40
CA PHE A 187 -0.45 -3.66 -6.09
C PHE A 187 -0.66 -4.58 -7.30
N ASN A 188 -0.80 -5.86 -7.01
CA ASN A 188 -1.13 -6.87 -8.02
C ASN A 188 -2.63 -6.89 -8.31
N ILE A 189 -3.45 -6.66 -7.27
CA ILE A 189 -4.90 -6.78 -7.32
C ILE A 189 -5.54 -5.55 -6.65
N PHE A 190 -6.60 -5.04 -7.27
CA PHE A 190 -7.56 -4.12 -6.67
C PHE A 190 -8.90 -4.83 -6.61
N THR A 191 -9.31 -5.24 -5.41
CA THR A 191 -10.56 -5.98 -5.18
C THR A 191 -11.67 -4.99 -4.84
N SER A 192 -12.68 -4.90 -5.71
CA SER A 192 -13.87 -4.08 -5.50
C SER A 192 -14.84 -4.81 -4.59
N GLU A 193 -15.30 -4.14 -3.52
CA GLU A 193 -16.35 -4.65 -2.63
C GLU A 193 -17.65 -4.87 -3.40
N GLN A 194 -18.07 -3.94 -4.24
CA GLN A 194 -19.25 -4.07 -5.08
C GLN A 194 -19.18 -5.34 -5.95
N SER A 195 -18.00 -5.64 -6.50
CA SER A 195 -17.83 -6.85 -7.33
C SER A 195 -18.02 -8.16 -6.56
N ILE A 196 -17.84 -8.15 -5.24
CA ILE A 196 -18.05 -9.31 -4.36
C ILE A 196 -19.56 -9.54 -4.20
N TYR A 197 -20.32 -8.46 -3.97
CA TYR A 197 -21.79 -8.52 -3.92
C TYR A 197 -22.39 -8.96 -5.25
N ASP A 198 -21.95 -8.39 -6.36
CA ASP A 198 -22.44 -8.70 -7.70
C ASP A 198 -22.24 -10.19 -8.07
N LYS A 199 -21.21 -10.81 -7.50
CA LYS A 199 -20.91 -12.24 -7.69
C LYS A 199 -21.59 -13.14 -6.66
N CYS A 200 -22.43 -12.60 -5.77
CA CYS A 200 -23.09 -13.34 -4.68
C CYS A 200 -22.09 -14.15 -3.82
N LEU A 201 -20.92 -13.55 -3.52
CA LEU A 201 -19.89 -14.21 -2.70
C LEU A 201 -20.03 -13.89 -1.20
N VAL A 202 -20.99 -13.04 -0.82
CA VAL A 202 -21.36 -12.75 0.55
C VAL A 202 -22.64 -13.51 0.84
N GLU A 203 -22.59 -14.49 1.75
CA GLU A 203 -23.79 -15.14 2.29
C GLU A 203 -24.43 -14.21 3.32
N ASP A 204 -25.77 -14.11 3.30
CA ASP A 204 -26.57 -13.33 4.26
C ASP A 204 -26.56 -13.98 5.66
#